data_9ce5bad270a879309184df13df5bccc8
#
_entry.id   9ce5bad270a879309184df13df5bccc8
#
_cell.length_a   1.000
_cell.length_b   1.000
_cell.length_c   1.000
_cell.angle_alpha   90.00
_cell.angle_beta   90.00
_cell.angle_gamma   90.00
#
_symmetry.space_group_name_H-M   'P 1'
#
loop_
_entity.id
_entity.type
_entity.pdbx_description
1 polymer ?
#
loop_
_entity_poly.entity_id
_entity_poly.type
_entity_poly.pdbx_seq_one_letter_code
_entity_poly.pdbx_strand_id
1 'polypeptide(L)'
;ANVLPFYSGVFMPKMVGFIKDYFLVFLLGAIFGKVVEMSGIAESIAKTIVNLIGSKNAMLTVVLLGAILTYSGVSLFVVVFAVYPFANQLFRQANIPKRLIPGTIALGAFTFTMDALPGTPQIQNVIPTTFFGTDIYAAPFLGLIGGVFVLATGLSYLEWRRRVAARNGDGYATGIELTEAEQQQLKQNLDTTSNGSTARQWLAFVPLILVAVTNKYLSTAIKEWYPNGFDFNAIGLAAYTVDVAKTSAIWAVGLALIVGIIAAISFDFRRVYTGFKDGVNASIGGSLLAVMNTASEYGFGAIIAALPGFAIISHALGNTFTNPLVNGAVTTTVLAGVTGSASGGMSIALSAMADQYNAAILAMGIPPEVMHRIVAMASGGMDTLPHNGAVITLLAVTGLTHKQSYKDIFAITIIKTIAVFVAIAAFTWFGIV
;
A
#
# COMPACT_ATOMS: atom_id res chain seq x y z
N ALA A 1 3.57 -33.77 -17.92
CA ALA A 1 4.94 -34.33 -17.86
C ALA A 1 6.00 -33.28 -17.46
N ASN A 2 5.74 -31.99 -17.61
CA ASN A 2 6.76 -30.94 -17.41
C ASN A 2 6.64 -30.15 -16.08
N VAL A 3 5.75 -30.55 -15.17
CA VAL A 3 5.50 -29.82 -13.91
C VAL A 3 6.77 -29.68 -13.05
N LEU A 4 7.49 -30.78 -12.83
CA LEU A 4 8.69 -30.76 -11.99
C LEU A 4 9.84 -29.91 -12.57
N PRO A 5 10.20 -30.01 -13.87
CA PRO A 5 11.17 -29.11 -14.48
C PRO A 5 10.76 -27.63 -14.41
N PHE A 6 9.49 -27.29 -14.63
CA PHE A 6 9.01 -25.90 -14.51
C PHE A 6 9.04 -25.41 -13.07
N TYR A 7 8.67 -26.26 -12.11
CA TYR A 7 8.79 -25.95 -10.69
C TYR A 7 10.22 -25.59 -10.32
N SER A 8 11.18 -26.48 -10.64
CA SER A 8 12.58 -26.29 -10.22
C SER A 8 13.35 -25.29 -11.07
N GLY A 9 13.06 -25.21 -12.37
CA GLY A 9 13.80 -24.38 -13.32
C GLY A 9 13.24 -22.98 -13.55
N VAL A 10 11.96 -22.75 -13.25
CA VAL A 10 11.29 -21.45 -13.48
C VAL A 10 10.72 -20.89 -12.20
N PHE A 11 9.79 -21.62 -11.57
CA PHE A 11 9.08 -21.14 -10.38
C PHE A 11 10.04 -20.80 -9.22
N MET A 12 10.83 -21.78 -8.78
CA MET A 12 11.69 -21.59 -7.61
C MET A 12 12.77 -20.53 -7.79
N PRO A 13 13.51 -20.43 -8.90
CA PRO A 13 14.47 -19.35 -9.09
C PRO A 13 13.84 -17.95 -9.03
N LYS A 14 12.65 -17.78 -9.61
CA LYS A 14 11.93 -16.49 -9.59
C LYS A 14 11.36 -16.18 -8.21
N MET A 15 10.76 -17.16 -7.54
CA MET A 15 10.28 -17.01 -6.16
C MET A 15 11.42 -16.61 -5.22
N VAL A 16 12.56 -17.32 -5.26
CA VAL A 16 13.72 -17.02 -4.41
C VAL A 16 14.33 -15.66 -4.76
N GLY A 17 14.38 -15.30 -6.07
CA GLY A 17 14.81 -13.99 -6.52
C GLY A 17 13.98 -12.87 -5.91
N PHE A 18 12.65 -13.00 -5.89
CA PHE A 18 11.77 -12.05 -5.25
C PHE A 18 12.04 -11.92 -3.75
N ILE A 19 12.18 -13.02 -3.04
CA ILE A 19 12.51 -13.02 -1.60
C ILE A 19 13.84 -12.31 -1.35
N LYS A 20 14.87 -12.63 -2.13
CA LYS A 20 16.19 -11.99 -2.06
C LYS A 20 16.08 -10.47 -2.17
N ASP A 21 15.29 -9.98 -3.11
CA ASP A 21 15.23 -8.55 -3.42
C ASP A 21 14.36 -7.78 -2.40
N TYR A 22 13.26 -8.36 -1.91
CA TYR A 22 12.25 -7.60 -1.16
C TYR A 22 12.07 -8.02 0.30
N PHE A 23 12.64 -9.14 0.76
CA PHE A 23 12.45 -9.63 2.13
C PHE A 23 12.75 -8.58 3.20
N LEU A 24 13.83 -7.80 3.02
CA LEU A 24 14.24 -6.77 3.97
C LEU A 24 13.15 -5.70 4.14
N VAL A 25 12.52 -5.26 3.05
CA VAL A 25 11.46 -4.25 3.08
C VAL A 25 10.21 -4.79 3.77
N PHE A 26 9.80 -6.03 3.45
CA PHE A 26 8.67 -6.67 4.11
C PHE A 26 8.90 -6.84 5.62
N LEU A 27 10.08 -7.29 6.01
CA LEU A 27 10.44 -7.52 7.41
C LEU A 27 10.47 -6.20 8.21
N LEU A 28 11.22 -5.22 7.72
CA LEU A 28 11.37 -3.94 8.41
C LEU A 28 10.06 -3.14 8.41
N GLY A 29 9.28 -3.19 7.34
CA GLY A 29 7.95 -2.58 7.29
C GLY A 29 7.00 -3.19 8.32
N ALA A 30 6.98 -4.50 8.46
CA ALA A 30 6.15 -5.19 9.47
C ALA A 30 6.60 -4.87 10.90
N ILE A 31 7.92 -4.84 11.17
CA ILE A 31 8.46 -4.46 12.48
C ILE A 31 8.13 -3.00 12.78
N PHE A 32 8.33 -2.09 11.82
CA PHE A 32 8.01 -0.67 11.99
C PHE A 32 6.53 -0.48 12.35
N GLY A 33 5.63 -1.07 11.57
CA GLY A 33 4.19 -1.01 11.83
C GLY A 33 3.83 -1.51 13.23
N LYS A 34 4.42 -2.63 13.66
CA LYS A 34 4.17 -3.19 15.00
C LYS A 34 4.73 -2.32 16.12
N VAL A 35 5.91 -1.74 15.94
CA VAL A 35 6.49 -0.82 16.93
C VAL A 35 5.69 0.47 17.02
N VAL A 36 5.19 1.01 15.92
CA VAL A 36 4.26 2.16 15.89
C VAL A 36 2.97 1.87 16.66
N GLU A 37 2.44 0.66 16.54
CA GLU A 37 1.27 0.20 17.33
C GLU A 37 1.62 0.11 18.82
N MET A 38 2.67 -0.64 19.16
CA MET A 38 3.08 -0.93 20.54
C MET A 38 3.48 0.31 21.33
N SER A 39 4.15 1.27 20.69
CA SER A 39 4.59 2.52 21.32
C SER A 39 3.43 3.49 21.60
N GLY A 40 2.23 3.25 21.04
CA GLY A 40 1.09 4.15 21.14
C GLY A 40 1.17 5.35 20.19
N ILE A 41 2.08 5.34 19.23
CA ILE A 41 2.19 6.37 18.18
C ILE A 41 0.89 6.42 17.37
N ALA A 42 0.38 5.27 16.90
CA ALA A 42 -0.85 5.22 16.12
C ALA A 42 -2.04 5.83 16.89
N GLU A 43 -2.15 5.53 18.19
CA GLU A 43 -3.16 6.10 19.08
C GLU A 43 -3.01 7.62 19.25
N SER A 44 -1.77 8.11 19.41
CA SER A 44 -1.47 9.54 19.55
C SER A 44 -1.78 10.32 18.27
N ILE A 45 -1.46 9.76 17.10
CA ILE A 45 -1.80 10.33 15.79
C ILE A 45 -3.32 10.40 15.63
N ALA A 46 -4.04 9.32 15.96
CA ALA A 46 -5.48 9.28 15.87
C ALA A 46 -6.14 10.39 16.73
N LYS A 47 -5.69 10.55 17.98
CA LYS A 47 -6.18 11.62 18.87
C LYS A 47 -5.90 13.00 18.30
N THR A 48 -4.71 13.22 17.75
CA THR A 48 -4.35 14.50 17.16
C THR A 48 -5.28 14.85 15.98
N ILE A 49 -5.52 13.90 15.09
CA ILE A 49 -6.38 14.10 13.91
C ILE A 49 -7.83 14.35 14.33
N VAL A 50 -8.35 13.59 15.32
CA VAL A 50 -9.69 13.78 15.87
C VAL A 50 -9.83 15.18 16.49
N ASN A 51 -8.82 15.64 17.22
CA ASN A 51 -8.83 16.96 17.85
C ASN A 51 -8.78 18.11 16.82
N LEU A 52 -8.04 17.93 15.72
CA LEU A 52 -7.89 18.95 14.67
C LEU A 52 -9.13 19.08 13.78
N ILE A 53 -9.73 17.96 13.38
CA ILE A 53 -10.78 17.91 12.37
C ILE A 53 -12.17 17.88 13.01
N GLY A 54 -12.26 17.33 14.22
CA GLY A 54 -13.49 17.17 14.97
C GLY A 54 -14.35 15.98 14.52
N SER A 55 -15.28 15.57 15.41
CA SER A 55 -16.21 14.47 15.16
C SER A 55 -17.24 14.74 14.05
N LYS A 56 -17.49 16.01 13.72
CA LYS A 56 -18.42 16.40 12.62
C LYS A 56 -17.96 15.89 11.25
N ASN A 57 -16.64 15.74 11.06
CA ASN A 57 -16.03 15.27 9.82
C ASN A 57 -15.49 13.84 9.97
N ALA A 58 -16.23 12.97 10.67
CA ALA A 58 -15.79 11.62 11.03
C ALA A 58 -15.20 10.81 9.86
N MET A 59 -15.81 10.88 8.67
CA MET A 59 -15.31 10.15 7.50
C MET A 59 -13.94 10.68 7.04
N LEU A 60 -13.77 12.00 6.92
CA LEU A 60 -12.48 12.60 6.57
C LEU A 60 -11.41 12.26 7.61
N THR A 61 -11.75 12.31 8.90
CA THR A 61 -10.85 11.95 9.99
C THR A 61 -10.33 10.51 9.86
N VAL A 62 -11.22 9.56 9.59
CA VAL A 62 -10.87 8.15 9.42
C VAL A 62 -10.02 7.93 8.16
N VAL A 63 -10.37 8.58 7.05
CA VAL A 63 -9.59 8.54 5.81
C VAL A 63 -8.17 9.05 6.03
N LEU A 64 -8.02 10.22 6.66
CA LEU A 64 -6.70 10.81 6.92
C LEU A 64 -5.88 9.99 7.91
N LEU A 65 -6.52 9.41 8.93
CA LEU A 65 -5.83 8.51 9.86
C LEU A 65 -5.27 7.28 9.13
N GLY A 66 -6.09 6.61 8.34
CA GLY A 66 -5.65 5.50 7.48
C GLY A 66 -4.55 5.93 6.51
N ALA A 67 -4.71 7.08 5.87
CA ALA A 67 -3.76 7.61 4.90
C ALA A 67 -2.38 7.90 5.53
N ILE A 68 -2.32 8.56 6.67
CA ILE A 68 -1.06 8.90 7.35
C ILE A 68 -0.32 7.63 7.78
N LEU A 69 -1.02 6.67 8.40
CA LEU A 69 -0.40 5.43 8.83
C LEU A 69 0.13 4.61 7.64
N THR A 70 -0.68 4.46 6.58
CA THR A 70 -0.26 3.72 5.38
C THR A 70 0.90 4.40 4.67
N TYR A 71 0.84 5.73 4.47
CA TYR A 71 1.92 6.48 3.84
C TYR A 71 3.23 6.39 4.62
N SER A 72 3.16 6.22 5.93
CA SER A 72 4.33 6.04 6.79
C SER A 72 4.98 4.66 6.70
N GLY A 73 4.42 3.74 5.93
CA GLY A 73 4.95 2.38 5.77
C GLY A 73 4.33 1.34 6.71
N VAL A 74 3.32 1.73 7.49
CA VAL A 74 2.58 0.76 8.30
C VAL A 74 1.79 -0.16 7.38
N SER A 75 1.92 -1.48 7.59
CA SER A 75 1.18 -2.47 6.81
C SER A 75 -0.33 -2.23 6.87
N LEU A 76 -1.00 -2.33 5.73
CA LEU A 76 -2.45 -2.14 5.62
C LEU A 76 -3.25 -3.01 6.61
N PHE A 77 -2.78 -4.22 6.92
CA PHE A 77 -3.43 -5.09 7.91
C PHE A 77 -3.37 -4.46 9.31
N VAL A 78 -2.20 -3.95 9.71
CA VAL A 78 -2.04 -3.25 11.00
C VAL A 78 -2.87 -1.97 11.03
N VAL A 79 -2.92 -1.22 9.92
CA VAL A 79 -3.73 0.00 9.82
C VAL A 79 -5.21 -0.30 10.07
N VAL A 80 -5.75 -1.39 9.53
CA VAL A 80 -7.16 -1.77 9.77
C VAL A 80 -7.45 -1.94 11.25
N PHE A 81 -6.60 -2.69 11.98
CA PHE A 81 -6.76 -2.89 13.43
C PHE A 81 -6.59 -1.60 14.22
N ALA A 82 -5.63 -0.75 13.83
CA ALA A 82 -5.35 0.51 14.52
C ALA A 82 -6.45 1.56 14.32
N VAL A 83 -7.02 1.63 13.10
CA VAL A 83 -7.99 2.67 12.72
C VAL A 83 -9.42 2.30 13.12
N TYR A 84 -9.78 1.01 13.09
CA TYR A 84 -11.16 0.58 13.30
C TYR A 84 -11.76 1.04 14.65
N PRO A 85 -11.10 0.95 15.81
CA PRO A 85 -11.66 1.41 17.08
C PRO A 85 -12.07 2.89 17.04
N PHE A 86 -11.24 3.74 16.44
CA PHE A 86 -11.52 5.17 16.28
C PHE A 86 -12.64 5.42 15.27
N ALA A 87 -12.62 4.73 14.14
CA ALA A 87 -13.67 4.81 13.13
C ALA A 87 -15.02 4.41 13.72
N ASN A 88 -15.05 3.31 14.46
CA ASN A 88 -16.24 2.80 15.13
C ASN A 88 -16.82 3.83 16.10
N GLN A 89 -15.98 4.43 16.95
CA GLN A 89 -16.39 5.44 17.92
C GLN A 89 -16.90 6.72 17.22
N LEU A 90 -16.16 7.26 16.22
CA LEU A 90 -16.55 8.47 15.51
C LEU A 90 -17.87 8.29 14.76
N PHE A 91 -18.06 7.16 14.08
CA PHE A 91 -19.26 6.85 13.34
C PHE A 91 -20.47 6.71 14.26
N ARG A 92 -20.27 6.11 15.44
CA ARG A 92 -21.31 6.00 16.46
C ARG A 92 -21.71 7.38 17.00
N GLN A 93 -20.73 8.23 17.36
CA GLN A 93 -21.00 9.58 17.86
C GLN A 93 -21.71 10.45 16.83
N ALA A 94 -21.33 10.32 15.54
CA ALA A 94 -21.93 11.06 14.43
C ALA A 94 -23.22 10.41 13.88
N ASN A 95 -23.66 9.28 14.46
CA ASN A 95 -24.78 8.46 14.00
C ASN A 95 -24.69 8.08 12.51
N ILE A 96 -23.46 7.76 12.04
CA ILE A 96 -23.20 7.32 10.67
C ILE A 96 -23.31 5.79 10.61
N PRO A 97 -23.96 5.20 9.60
CA PRO A 97 -24.09 3.75 9.49
C PRO A 97 -22.74 3.02 9.53
N LYS A 98 -22.59 2.03 10.44
CA LYS A 98 -21.37 1.21 10.60
C LYS A 98 -20.93 0.58 9.29
N ARG A 99 -21.87 0.22 8.39
CA ARG A 99 -21.56 -0.38 7.09
C ARG A 99 -20.68 0.48 6.17
N LEU A 100 -20.57 1.80 6.42
CA LEU A 100 -19.71 2.70 5.66
C LEU A 100 -18.25 2.74 6.18
N ILE A 101 -17.98 2.18 7.38
CA ILE A 101 -16.62 2.15 7.95
C ILE A 101 -15.62 1.44 7.03
N PRO A 102 -15.91 0.22 6.49
CA PRO A 102 -14.94 -0.46 5.64
C PRO A 102 -14.56 0.31 4.39
N GLY A 103 -15.53 0.92 3.69
CA GLY A 103 -15.26 1.78 2.53
C GLY A 103 -14.43 3.01 2.89
N THR A 104 -14.64 3.57 4.09
CA THR A 104 -13.90 4.73 4.57
C THR A 104 -12.45 4.39 4.93
N ILE A 105 -12.23 3.25 5.62
CA ILE A 105 -10.88 2.75 5.90
C ILE A 105 -10.17 2.39 4.59
N ALA A 106 -10.86 1.71 3.68
CA ALA A 106 -10.30 1.34 2.39
C ALA A 106 -9.85 2.57 1.58
N LEU A 107 -10.63 3.65 1.57
CA LEU A 107 -10.22 4.89 0.90
C LEU A 107 -8.93 5.48 1.47
N GLY A 108 -8.73 5.44 2.80
CA GLY A 108 -7.52 5.97 3.42
C GLY A 108 -6.30 5.05 3.29
N ALA A 109 -6.50 3.74 3.43
CA ALA A 109 -5.42 2.79 3.63
C ALA A 109 -5.12 1.90 2.42
N PHE A 110 -6.09 1.66 1.51
CA PHE A 110 -5.97 0.69 0.40
C PHE A 110 -5.93 1.35 -0.98
N THR A 111 -5.67 2.64 -1.06
CA THR A 111 -5.71 3.39 -2.32
C THR A 111 -4.47 4.26 -2.50
N PHE A 112 -4.64 5.52 -2.83
CA PHE A 112 -3.64 6.48 -3.23
C PHE A 112 -2.40 6.56 -2.33
N THR A 113 -2.52 6.19 -1.07
CA THR A 113 -1.41 6.18 -0.10
C THR A 113 -0.47 4.99 -0.28
N MET A 114 -0.93 3.93 -0.93
CA MET A 114 -0.13 2.74 -1.23
C MET A 114 0.65 2.88 -2.55
N ASP A 115 0.00 3.44 -3.56
CA ASP A 115 0.39 3.26 -4.96
C ASP A 115 0.53 4.56 -5.76
N ALA A 116 -0.15 5.64 -5.36
CA ALA A 116 -0.15 6.90 -6.09
C ALA A 116 0.81 7.94 -5.51
N LEU A 117 0.79 8.16 -4.19
CA LEU A 117 1.60 9.22 -3.60
C LEU A 117 3.10 8.94 -3.72
N PRO A 118 3.90 9.93 -4.17
CA PRO A 118 5.35 9.79 -4.23
C PRO A 118 5.94 9.65 -2.83
N GLY A 119 6.98 8.84 -2.70
CA GLY A 119 7.70 8.66 -1.43
C GLY A 119 7.08 7.64 -0.47
N THR A 120 5.93 7.04 -0.78
CA THR A 120 5.38 5.97 0.05
C THR A 120 6.30 4.73 0.00
N PRO A 121 6.69 4.16 1.16
CA PRO A 121 7.53 2.96 1.21
C PRO A 121 6.73 1.67 1.06
N GLN A 122 5.49 1.75 0.61
CA GLN A 122 4.67 0.58 0.36
C GLN A 122 5.19 -0.21 -0.83
N ILE A 123 5.03 -1.53 -0.77
CA ILE A 123 5.61 -2.48 -1.73
C ILE A 123 5.14 -2.21 -3.17
N GLN A 124 3.93 -1.69 -3.36
CA GLN A 124 3.37 -1.32 -4.65
C GLN A 124 4.16 -0.19 -5.32
N ASN A 125 4.80 0.68 -4.54
CA ASN A 125 5.66 1.74 -5.03
C ASN A 125 7.15 1.34 -5.06
N VAL A 126 7.52 0.24 -4.39
CA VAL A 126 8.90 -0.26 -4.34
C VAL A 126 9.19 -1.23 -5.49
N ILE A 127 8.27 -2.16 -5.79
CA ILE A 127 8.48 -3.18 -6.84
C ILE A 127 8.89 -2.57 -8.20
N PRO A 128 8.21 -1.53 -8.72
CA PRO A 128 8.57 -0.99 -10.05
C PRO A 128 9.97 -0.40 -10.13
N THR A 129 10.57 0.00 -9.00
CA THR A 129 11.91 0.62 -9.00
C THR A 129 12.97 -0.26 -9.63
N THR A 130 12.91 -1.58 -9.39
CA THR A 130 13.87 -2.55 -9.91
C THR A 130 13.70 -2.83 -11.39
N PHE A 131 12.48 -2.66 -11.92
CA PHE A 131 12.18 -2.92 -13.33
C PHE A 131 12.45 -1.71 -14.23
N PHE A 132 12.28 -0.50 -13.70
CA PHE A 132 12.41 0.74 -14.47
C PHE A 132 13.63 1.57 -14.08
N GLY A 133 14.46 1.13 -13.10
CA GLY A 133 15.64 1.87 -12.64
C GLY A 133 15.31 3.20 -11.97
N THR A 134 14.13 3.32 -11.39
CA THR A 134 13.59 4.52 -10.75
C THR A 134 13.71 4.47 -9.24
N ASP A 135 13.10 5.41 -8.54
CA ASP A 135 12.93 5.38 -7.09
C ASP A 135 11.44 5.57 -6.69
N ILE A 136 11.14 5.51 -5.42
CA ILE A 136 9.77 5.65 -4.91
C ILE A 136 9.15 7.03 -5.11
N TYR A 137 9.92 8.02 -5.54
CA TYR A 137 9.45 9.38 -5.87
C TYR A 137 9.12 9.55 -7.35
N ALA A 138 9.22 8.50 -8.17
CA ALA A 138 8.97 8.52 -9.61
C ALA A 138 7.65 9.23 -9.96
N ALA A 139 7.69 10.09 -10.98
CA ALA A 139 6.58 10.88 -11.50
C ALA A 139 5.68 11.50 -10.40
N PRO A 140 6.22 12.43 -9.60
CA PRO A 140 5.56 12.89 -8.38
C PRO A 140 4.26 13.66 -8.67
N PHE A 141 4.20 14.45 -9.72
CA PHE A 141 3.00 15.20 -10.02
C PHE A 141 1.87 14.32 -10.56
N LEU A 142 2.18 13.28 -11.34
CA LEU A 142 1.18 12.29 -11.73
C LEU A 142 0.60 11.57 -10.52
N GLY A 143 1.47 11.18 -9.59
CA GLY A 143 1.06 10.56 -8.34
C GLY A 143 0.15 11.47 -7.50
N LEU A 144 0.48 12.75 -7.40
CA LEU A 144 -0.36 13.74 -6.71
C LEU A 144 -1.71 13.94 -7.40
N ILE A 145 -1.76 14.04 -8.73
CA ILE A 145 -3.01 14.16 -9.50
C ILE A 145 -3.90 12.95 -9.23
N GLY A 146 -3.34 11.73 -9.36
CA GLY A 146 -4.09 10.50 -9.07
C GLY A 146 -4.56 10.42 -7.63
N GLY A 147 -3.68 10.76 -6.67
CA GLY A 147 -4.00 10.78 -5.24
C GLY A 147 -5.10 11.77 -4.89
N VAL A 148 -5.02 12.99 -5.38
CA VAL A 148 -6.06 14.03 -5.18
C VAL A 148 -7.37 13.60 -5.82
N PHE A 149 -7.34 13.03 -7.04
CA PHE A 149 -8.53 12.53 -7.69
C PHE A 149 -9.21 11.44 -6.85
N VAL A 150 -8.47 10.44 -6.38
CA VAL A 150 -9.02 9.34 -5.56
C VAL A 150 -9.58 9.87 -4.24
N LEU A 151 -8.84 10.74 -3.55
CA LEU A 151 -9.28 11.32 -2.28
C LEU A 151 -10.56 12.16 -2.45
N ALA A 152 -10.56 13.06 -3.42
CA ALA A 152 -11.69 13.97 -3.64
C ALA A 152 -12.96 13.21 -4.08
N THR A 153 -12.84 12.35 -5.08
CA THR A 153 -13.99 11.58 -5.60
C THR A 153 -14.46 10.52 -4.63
N GLY A 154 -13.53 9.80 -3.98
CA GLY A 154 -13.84 8.78 -2.98
C GLY A 154 -14.53 9.37 -1.76
N LEU A 155 -14.01 10.47 -1.22
CA LEU A 155 -14.63 11.17 -0.09
C LEU A 155 -15.99 11.76 -0.46
N SER A 156 -16.12 12.35 -1.65
CA SER A 156 -17.39 12.86 -2.16
C SER A 156 -18.44 11.76 -2.30
N TYR A 157 -18.04 10.59 -2.82
CA TYR A 157 -18.90 9.41 -2.89
C TYR A 157 -19.36 8.95 -1.50
N LEU A 158 -18.44 8.77 -0.55
CA LEU A 158 -18.77 8.32 0.80
C LEU A 158 -19.65 9.32 1.53
N GLU A 159 -19.39 10.61 1.38
CA GLU A 159 -20.20 11.67 1.96
C GLU A 159 -21.61 11.72 1.33
N TRP A 160 -21.72 11.48 0.03
CA TRP A 160 -23.01 11.29 -0.62
C TRP A 160 -23.78 10.10 -0.04
N ARG A 161 -23.08 8.96 0.15
CA ARG A 161 -23.66 7.76 0.78
C ARG A 161 -24.18 8.05 2.19
N ARG A 162 -23.40 8.78 2.99
CA ARG A 162 -23.79 9.22 4.33
C ARG A 162 -25.07 10.07 4.29
N ARG A 163 -25.14 11.05 3.37
CA ARG A 163 -26.31 11.92 3.22
C ARG A 163 -27.55 11.15 2.79
N VAL A 164 -27.41 10.20 1.87
CA VAL A 164 -28.53 9.32 1.46
C VAL A 164 -29.02 8.49 2.64
N ALA A 165 -28.11 7.90 3.41
CA ALA A 165 -28.45 7.13 4.60
C ALA A 165 -29.21 8.00 5.62
N ALA A 166 -28.71 9.20 5.90
CA ALA A 166 -29.37 10.13 6.83
C ALA A 166 -30.79 10.52 6.37
N ARG A 167 -31.00 10.74 5.05
CA ARG A 167 -32.35 11.02 4.48
C ARG A 167 -33.31 9.85 4.65
N ASN A 168 -32.77 8.62 4.61
CA ASN A 168 -33.57 7.41 4.80
C ASN A 168 -33.82 7.08 6.28
N GLY A 169 -33.29 7.87 7.21
CA GLY A 169 -33.37 7.60 8.65
C GLY A 169 -32.40 6.51 9.11
N ASP A 170 -31.42 6.12 8.30
CA ASP A 170 -30.41 5.11 8.65
C ASP A 170 -29.42 5.71 9.66
N GLY A 171 -29.34 5.09 10.85
CA GLY A 171 -28.35 5.39 11.86
C GLY A 171 -27.23 4.36 11.93
N TYR A 172 -26.38 4.48 12.96
CA TYR A 172 -25.21 3.63 13.15
C TYR A 172 -25.51 2.12 13.07
N ALA A 173 -26.58 1.65 13.72
CA ALA A 173 -26.95 0.24 13.82
C ALA A 173 -27.85 -0.27 12.68
N THR A 174 -28.23 0.57 11.72
CA THR A 174 -29.20 0.17 10.68
C THR A 174 -28.63 -0.92 9.77
N GLY A 175 -29.34 -2.05 9.68
CA GLY A 175 -29.00 -3.19 8.82
C GLY A 175 -27.86 -4.08 9.33
N ILE A 176 -27.51 -3.97 10.60
CA ILE A 176 -26.48 -4.79 11.27
C ILE A 176 -26.97 -5.30 12.61
N GLU A 177 -26.53 -6.52 12.97
CA GLU A 177 -26.66 -7.02 14.34
C GLU A 177 -25.43 -6.58 15.13
N LEU A 178 -25.65 -5.85 16.22
CA LEU A 178 -24.58 -5.42 17.12
C LEU A 178 -24.27 -6.54 18.11
N THR A 179 -22.99 -6.75 18.38
CA THR A 179 -22.57 -7.64 19.49
C THR A 179 -23.01 -7.07 20.84
N GLU A 180 -23.16 -7.94 21.86
CA GLU A 180 -23.54 -7.51 23.22
C GLU A 180 -22.60 -6.42 23.77
N ALA A 181 -21.29 -6.54 23.50
CA ALA A 181 -20.29 -5.54 23.88
C ALA A 181 -20.55 -4.19 23.18
N GLU A 182 -20.89 -4.19 21.90
CA GLU A 182 -21.22 -2.98 21.14
C GLU A 182 -22.54 -2.36 21.62
N GLN A 183 -23.53 -3.18 21.98
CA GLN A 183 -24.80 -2.71 22.56
C GLN A 183 -24.60 -2.06 23.94
N GLN A 184 -23.73 -2.63 24.78
CA GLN A 184 -23.36 -2.04 26.07
C GLN A 184 -22.61 -0.72 25.91
N GLN A 185 -21.68 -0.66 24.94
CA GLN A 185 -20.95 0.56 24.63
C GLN A 185 -21.82 1.67 24.00
N LEU A 186 -22.91 1.32 23.30
CA LEU A 186 -23.89 2.29 22.81
C LEU A 186 -24.64 2.98 23.98
N LYS A 187 -24.80 2.29 25.11
CA LYS A 187 -25.45 2.84 26.32
C LYS A 187 -24.50 3.65 27.18
N GLN A 188 -23.19 3.48 27.03
CA GLN A 188 -22.18 4.25 27.74
C GLN A 188 -21.66 5.37 26.83
N ASN A 189 -21.96 6.63 27.18
CA ASN A 189 -21.28 7.79 26.59
C ASN A 189 -19.81 7.72 27.06
N LEU A 190 -18.94 7.18 26.22
CA LEU A 190 -17.50 7.15 26.50
C LEU A 190 -16.91 8.54 26.25
N ASP A 191 -16.66 9.25 27.33
CA ASP A 191 -15.82 10.44 27.35
C ASP A 191 -14.42 10.06 26.86
N THR A 192 -14.05 10.55 25.68
CA THR A 192 -12.73 10.38 25.07
C THR A 192 -11.68 11.36 25.62
N THR A 193 -11.86 11.86 26.80
CA THR A 193 -10.87 12.70 27.48
C THR A 193 -9.80 11.85 28.15
N SER A 194 -8.87 11.30 27.40
CA SER A 194 -7.63 10.82 27.99
C SER A 194 -6.58 11.93 27.87
N ASN A 195 -6.14 12.42 29.03
CA ASN A 195 -5.17 13.48 29.26
C ASN A 195 -3.76 13.10 28.75
N GLY A 196 -3.54 13.16 27.42
CA GLY A 196 -2.19 13.15 26.87
C GLY A 196 -1.74 14.58 26.61
N SER A 197 -0.51 14.93 27.02
CA SER A 197 0.09 16.23 26.68
C SER A 197 0.02 16.48 25.17
N THR A 198 -0.44 17.65 24.75
CA THR A 198 -0.51 18.06 23.33
C THR A 198 0.86 17.91 22.64
N ALA A 199 1.95 18.18 23.34
CA ALA A 199 3.30 18.01 22.83
C ALA A 199 3.61 16.54 22.46
N ARG A 200 3.19 15.57 23.30
CA ARG A 200 3.39 14.14 23.02
C ARG A 200 2.60 13.68 21.78
N GLN A 201 1.42 14.24 21.54
CA GLN A 201 0.62 13.93 20.37
C GLN A 201 1.32 14.35 19.06
N TRP A 202 1.96 15.53 19.04
CA TRP A 202 2.73 16.00 17.88
C TRP A 202 4.06 15.23 17.71
N LEU A 203 4.72 14.85 18.79
CA LEU A 203 5.92 14.02 18.74
C LEU A 203 5.69 12.64 18.10
N ALA A 204 4.46 12.15 18.10
CA ALA A 204 4.09 10.89 17.45
C ALA A 204 4.30 10.89 15.92
N PHE A 205 4.34 12.06 15.29
CA PHE A 205 4.64 12.17 13.85
C PHE A 205 6.14 12.10 13.53
N VAL A 206 7.00 12.31 14.50
CA VAL A 206 8.47 12.37 14.28
C VAL A 206 9.02 11.09 13.65
N PRO A 207 8.72 9.86 14.11
CA PRO A 207 9.23 8.65 13.47
C PRO A 207 8.82 8.54 12.00
N LEU A 208 7.60 8.95 11.66
CA LEU A 208 7.07 8.92 10.31
C LEU A 208 7.80 9.91 9.39
N ILE A 209 8.00 11.14 9.89
CA ILE A 209 8.75 12.19 9.18
C ILE A 209 10.20 11.73 8.97
N LEU A 210 10.82 11.12 9.98
CA LEU A 210 12.19 10.61 9.87
C LEU A 210 12.30 9.53 8.78
N VAL A 211 11.35 8.61 8.67
CA VAL A 211 11.33 7.63 7.55
C VAL A 211 11.33 8.35 6.21
N ALA A 212 10.42 9.31 6.01
CA ALA A 212 10.28 10.02 4.75
C ALA A 212 11.55 10.84 4.41
N VAL A 213 12.07 11.60 5.36
CA VAL A 213 13.27 12.46 5.18
C VAL A 213 14.51 11.60 4.93
N THR A 214 14.72 10.55 5.75
CA THR A 214 15.87 9.64 5.59
C THR A 214 15.81 8.91 4.25
N ASN A 215 14.65 8.43 3.85
CA ASN A 215 14.49 7.78 2.56
C ASN A 215 14.82 8.74 1.42
N LYS A 216 14.27 9.95 1.43
CA LYS A 216 14.57 10.97 0.39
C LYS A 216 16.05 11.27 0.30
N TYR A 217 16.70 11.47 1.44
CA TYR A 217 18.14 11.71 1.48
C TYR A 217 18.94 10.53 0.91
N LEU A 218 18.66 9.31 1.40
CA LEU A 218 19.38 8.11 0.99
C LEU A 218 19.13 7.72 -0.48
N SER A 219 17.96 7.99 -1.02
CA SER A 219 17.65 7.75 -2.45
C SER A 219 18.57 8.53 -3.39
N THR A 220 19.09 9.67 -2.94
CA THR A 220 20.08 10.45 -3.68
C THR A 220 21.50 10.05 -3.28
N ALA A 221 21.79 10.04 -1.97
CA ALA A 221 23.13 9.82 -1.44
C ALA A 221 23.71 8.46 -1.84
N ILE A 222 22.93 7.38 -1.85
CA ILE A 222 23.43 6.04 -2.25
C ILE A 222 23.92 6.05 -3.70
N LYS A 223 23.23 6.74 -4.61
CA LYS A 223 23.66 6.87 -6.01
C LYS A 223 24.97 7.66 -6.13
N GLU A 224 25.15 8.67 -5.28
CA GLU A 224 26.40 9.46 -5.20
C GLU A 224 27.56 8.68 -4.57
N TRP A 225 27.28 7.83 -3.57
CA TRP A 225 28.32 6.98 -2.94
C TRP A 225 28.83 5.89 -3.88
N TYR A 226 27.99 5.41 -4.81
CA TYR A 226 28.32 4.33 -5.74
C TYR A 226 28.03 4.73 -7.21
N PRO A 227 28.65 5.79 -7.74
CA PRO A 227 28.36 6.31 -9.09
C PRO A 227 28.68 5.29 -10.19
N ASN A 228 29.68 4.44 -9.95
CA ASN A 228 30.13 3.38 -10.87
C ASN A 228 29.76 1.97 -10.39
N GLY A 229 28.80 1.86 -9.43
CA GLY A 229 28.49 0.60 -8.77
C GLY A 229 29.54 0.22 -7.71
N PHE A 230 29.52 -1.04 -7.27
CA PHE A 230 30.48 -1.58 -6.30
C PHE A 230 31.26 -2.73 -6.91
N ASP A 231 32.60 -2.61 -6.94
CA ASP A 231 33.49 -3.65 -7.48
C ASP A 231 34.00 -4.56 -6.36
N PHE A 232 33.44 -5.76 -6.28
CA PHE A 232 33.87 -6.80 -5.34
C PHE A 232 35.28 -7.34 -5.66
N ASN A 233 35.78 -7.22 -6.92
CA ASN A 233 37.14 -7.64 -7.27
C ASN A 233 38.17 -6.82 -6.52
N ALA A 234 37.93 -5.54 -6.27
CA ALA A 234 38.84 -4.63 -5.57
C ALA A 234 39.13 -5.09 -4.13
N ILE A 235 38.25 -5.92 -3.53
CA ILE A 235 38.40 -6.47 -2.18
C ILE A 235 38.62 -7.99 -2.18
N GLY A 236 38.96 -8.58 -3.33
CA GLY A 236 39.28 -10.02 -3.48
C GLY A 236 38.06 -10.95 -3.51
N LEU A 237 36.86 -10.43 -3.74
CA LEU A 237 35.61 -11.20 -3.75
C LEU A 237 34.99 -11.27 -5.17
N ALA A 238 35.78 -11.66 -6.16
CA ALA A 238 35.42 -11.69 -7.60
C ALA A 238 34.16 -12.53 -7.93
N ALA A 239 33.77 -13.45 -7.06
CA ALA A 239 32.58 -14.30 -7.28
C ALA A 239 31.26 -13.55 -7.00
N TYR A 240 31.30 -12.34 -6.43
CA TYR A 240 30.11 -11.60 -6.05
C TYR A 240 29.88 -10.39 -6.96
N THR A 241 28.62 -10.07 -7.17
CA THR A 241 28.21 -8.89 -7.94
C THR A 241 26.96 -8.26 -7.31
N VAL A 242 26.82 -6.95 -7.42
CA VAL A 242 25.62 -6.22 -7.04
C VAL A 242 25.29 -5.16 -8.10
N ASP A 243 24.04 -5.13 -8.52
CA ASP A 243 23.51 -4.06 -9.35
C ASP A 243 23.00 -2.94 -8.45
N VAL A 244 23.86 -1.96 -8.17
CA VAL A 244 23.54 -0.84 -7.29
C VAL A 244 22.37 -0.01 -7.84
N ALA A 245 22.26 0.13 -9.16
CA ALA A 245 21.18 0.89 -9.77
C ALA A 245 19.80 0.29 -9.44
N LYS A 246 19.70 -1.04 -9.43
CA LYS A 246 18.45 -1.76 -9.09
C LYS A 246 18.19 -1.87 -7.60
N THR A 247 19.24 -1.91 -6.77
CA THR A 247 19.09 -2.17 -5.33
C THR A 247 19.08 -0.93 -4.46
N SER A 248 19.56 0.22 -4.96
CA SER A 248 19.69 1.46 -4.19
C SER A 248 18.38 1.94 -3.56
N ALA A 249 17.26 1.84 -4.28
CA ALA A 249 15.95 2.22 -3.76
C ALA A 249 15.51 1.33 -2.59
N ILE A 250 15.76 0.03 -2.68
CA ILE A 250 15.46 -0.95 -1.62
C ILE A 250 16.31 -0.68 -0.37
N TRP A 251 17.60 -0.38 -0.56
CA TRP A 251 18.51 -0.03 0.53
C TRP A 251 18.06 1.25 1.23
N ALA A 252 17.68 2.29 0.45
CA ALA A 252 17.20 3.56 1.00
C ALA A 252 15.94 3.35 1.87
N VAL A 253 14.97 2.58 1.38
CA VAL A 253 13.76 2.25 2.15
C VAL A 253 14.10 1.43 3.40
N GLY A 254 14.94 0.41 3.28
CA GLY A 254 15.32 -0.44 4.41
C GLY A 254 16.01 0.36 5.53
N LEU A 255 16.99 1.19 5.19
CA LEU A 255 17.69 2.04 6.15
C LEU A 255 16.76 3.10 6.78
N ALA A 256 15.88 3.69 5.99
CA ALA A 256 14.89 4.64 6.50
C ALA A 256 13.94 3.98 7.51
N LEU A 257 13.49 2.77 7.24
CA LEU A 257 12.64 2.00 8.17
C LEU A 257 13.40 1.67 9.47
N ILE A 258 14.70 1.35 9.42
CA ILE A 258 15.50 1.14 10.62
C ILE A 258 15.56 2.42 11.48
N VAL A 259 15.79 3.58 10.87
CA VAL A 259 15.76 4.88 11.57
C VAL A 259 14.38 5.12 12.18
N GLY A 260 13.30 4.85 11.44
CA GLY A 260 11.94 4.96 11.94
C GLY A 260 11.63 4.03 13.11
N ILE A 261 12.11 2.78 13.07
CA ILE A 261 11.96 1.80 14.17
C ILE A 261 12.66 2.31 15.42
N ILE A 262 13.90 2.79 15.31
CA ILE A 262 14.67 3.33 16.45
C ILE A 262 13.94 4.54 17.04
N ALA A 263 13.46 5.46 16.21
CA ALA A 263 12.70 6.62 16.65
C ALA A 263 11.39 6.23 17.34
N ALA A 264 10.66 5.24 16.79
CA ALA A 264 9.41 4.76 17.36
C ALA A 264 9.61 4.01 18.69
N ILE A 265 10.69 3.24 18.84
CA ILE A 265 11.09 2.65 20.14
C ILE A 265 11.40 3.75 21.17
N SER A 266 12.10 4.80 20.72
CA SER A 266 12.49 5.93 21.60
C SER A 266 11.28 6.76 22.08
N PHE A 267 10.16 6.74 21.35
CA PHE A 267 8.94 7.46 21.72
C PHE A 267 8.31 6.93 23.03
N ASP A 268 8.30 5.60 23.22
CA ASP A 268 7.91 4.97 24.49
C ASP A 268 8.65 3.64 24.67
N PHE A 269 9.90 3.73 25.08
CA PHE A 269 10.78 2.58 25.25
C PHE A 269 10.21 1.52 26.21
N ARG A 270 9.62 1.96 27.33
CA ARG A 270 9.10 1.03 28.36
C ARG A 270 7.95 0.19 27.80
N ARG A 271 7.02 0.85 27.12
CA ARG A 271 5.85 0.19 26.52
C ARG A 271 6.25 -0.80 25.42
N VAL A 272 7.21 -0.41 24.56
CA VAL A 272 7.74 -1.30 23.53
C VAL A 272 8.52 -2.45 24.13
N TYR A 273 9.39 -2.20 25.10
CA TYR A 273 10.24 -3.24 25.71
C TYR A 273 9.43 -4.37 26.35
N THR A 274 8.32 -4.03 27.05
CA THR A 274 7.47 -5.02 27.74
C THR A 274 6.85 -6.03 26.76
N GLY A 275 6.48 -5.62 25.55
CA GLY A 275 5.86 -6.49 24.53
C GLY A 275 6.79 -6.83 23.36
N PHE A 276 8.08 -6.45 23.41
CA PHE A 276 8.98 -6.46 22.27
C PHE A 276 9.12 -7.85 21.64
N LYS A 277 9.37 -8.87 22.44
CA LYS A 277 9.56 -10.24 21.96
C LYS A 277 8.35 -10.75 21.18
N ASP A 278 7.18 -10.62 21.76
CA ASP A 278 5.94 -11.12 21.16
C ASP A 278 5.54 -10.27 19.94
N GLY A 279 5.72 -8.96 20.02
CA GLY A 279 5.47 -8.05 18.92
C GLY A 279 6.38 -8.30 17.72
N VAL A 280 7.68 -8.49 17.93
CA VAL A 280 8.64 -8.80 16.87
C VAL A 280 8.37 -10.17 16.29
N ASN A 281 8.11 -11.20 17.09
CA ASN A 281 7.74 -12.52 16.60
C ASN A 281 6.49 -12.49 15.71
N ALA A 282 5.45 -11.77 16.13
CA ALA A 282 4.25 -11.58 15.32
C ALA A 282 4.55 -10.88 13.98
N SER A 283 5.42 -9.86 14.01
CA SER A 283 5.86 -9.13 12.81
C SER A 283 6.64 -10.01 11.83
N ILE A 284 7.56 -10.84 12.36
CA ILE A 284 8.33 -11.78 11.55
C ILE A 284 7.39 -12.79 10.88
N GLY A 285 6.47 -13.39 11.65
CA GLY A 285 5.46 -14.30 11.10
C GLY A 285 4.62 -13.67 10.00
N GLY A 286 4.11 -12.46 10.24
CA GLY A 286 3.32 -11.70 9.26
C GLY A 286 4.12 -11.32 8.02
N SER A 287 5.38 -10.89 8.17
CA SER A 287 6.25 -10.53 7.05
C SER A 287 6.63 -11.74 6.20
N LEU A 288 6.93 -12.88 6.83
CA LEU A 288 7.21 -14.16 6.14
C LEU A 288 5.99 -14.60 5.33
N LEU A 289 4.80 -14.57 5.92
CA LEU A 289 3.57 -14.91 5.20
C LEU A 289 3.36 -14.00 3.99
N ALA A 290 3.50 -12.69 4.16
CA ALA A 290 3.31 -11.71 3.10
C ALA A 290 4.35 -11.86 1.97
N VAL A 291 5.65 -11.98 2.30
CA VAL A 291 6.69 -12.13 1.27
C VAL A 291 6.59 -13.47 0.56
N MET A 292 6.27 -14.56 1.27
CA MET A 292 6.15 -15.89 0.65
C MET A 292 4.93 -15.96 -0.28
N ASN A 293 3.80 -15.35 0.09
CA ASN A 293 2.65 -15.26 -0.80
C ASN A 293 3.01 -14.52 -2.09
N THR A 294 3.54 -13.30 -1.99
CA THR A 294 3.89 -12.49 -3.16
C THR A 294 5.01 -13.15 -4.00
N ALA A 295 6.00 -13.77 -3.35
CA ALA A 295 7.05 -14.50 -4.05
C ALA A 295 6.51 -15.72 -4.81
N SER A 296 5.54 -16.44 -4.21
CA SER A 296 4.88 -17.57 -4.88
C SER A 296 4.07 -17.10 -6.09
N GLU A 297 3.35 -15.98 -5.98
CA GLU A 297 2.63 -15.35 -7.08
C GLU A 297 3.60 -14.92 -8.19
N TYR A 298 4.76 -14.35 -7.83
CA TYR A 298 5.81 -13.97 -8.78
C TYR A 298 6.39 -15.19 -9.51
N GLY A 299 6.69 -16.28 -8.78
CA GLY A 299 7.13 -17.54 -9.37
C GLY A 299 6.10 -18.17 -10.31
N PHE A 300 4.82 -18.14 -9.91
CA PHE A 300 3.71 -18.60 -10.74
C PHE A 300 3.54 -17.75 -12.00
N GLY A 301 3.64 -16.42 -11.87
CA GLY A 301 3.62 -15.49 -12.98
C GLY A 301 4.71 -15.76 -14.01
N ALA A 302 5.91 -16.11 -13.55
CA ALA A 302 7.00 -16.50 -14.45
C ALA A 302 6.71 -17.80 -15.21
N ILE A 303 6.03 -18.76 -14.60
CA ILE A 303 5.55 -19.96 -15.33
C ILE A 303 4.54 -19.55 -16.41
N ILE A 304 3.53 -18.72 -16.03
CA ILE A 304 2.52 -18.23 -16.99
C ILE A 304 3.20 -17.52 -18.16
N ALA A 305 4.16 -16.64 -17.88
CA ALA A 305 4.91 -15.89 -18.90
C ALA A 305 5.70 -16.79 -19.86
N ALA A 306 6.18 -17.94 -19.38
CA ALA A 306 6.89 -18.93 -20.19
C ALA A 306 5.99 -19.83 -21.04
N LEU A 307 4.66 -19.80 -20.85
CA LEU A 307 3.72 -20.62 -21.61
C LEU A 307 3.42 -19.96 -22.98
N PRO A 308 3.33 -20.77 -24.06
CA PRO A 308 2.97 -20.26 -25.39
C PRO A 308 1.64 -19.49 -25.42
N GLY A 309 0.67 -19.90 -24.60
CA GLY A 309 -0.63 -19.22 -24.48
C GLY A 309 -0.49 -17.78 -23.97
N PHE A 310 0.48 -17.49 -23.10
CA PHE A 310 0.70 -16.13 -22.62
C PHE A 310 1.27 -15.23 -23.73
N ALA A 311 2.14 -15.75 -24.60
CA ALA A 311 2.63 -15.01 -25.75
C ALA A 311 1.48 -14.56 -26.67
N ILE A 312 0.44 -15.40 -26.85
CA ILE A 312 -0.75 -15.05 -27.62
C ILE A 312 -1.53 -13.92 -26.94
N ILE A 313 -1.72 -14.01 -25.61
CA ILE A 313 -2.42 -12.97 -24.84
C ILE A 313 -1.63 -11.66 -24.86
N SER A 314 -0.31 -11.72 -24.61
CA SER A 314 0.59 -10.57 -24.65
C SER A 314 0.57 -9.88 -26.02
N HIS A 315 0.62 -10.66 -27.11
CA HIS A 315 0.53 -10.15 -28.47
C HIS A 315 -0.85 -9.53 -28.77
N ALA A 316 -1.92 -10.14 -28.31
CA ALA A 316 -3.27 -9.61 -28.45
C ALA A 316 -3.44 -8.29 -27.66
N LEU A 317 -2.92 -8.20 -26.44
CA LEU A 317 -2.92 -6.97 -25.63
C LEU A 317 -2.06 -5.88 -26.29
N GLY A 318 -0.86 -6.23 -26.81
CA GLY A 318 0.01 -5.32 -27.54
C GLY A 318 -0.62 -4.74 -28.80
N ASN A 319 -1.36 -5.57 -29.54
CA ASN A 319 -2.09 -5.14 -30.74
C ASN A 319 -3.34 -4.31 -30.40
N THR A 320 -3.97 -4.55 -29.24
CA THR A 320 -5.17 -3.81 -28.82
C THR A 320 -4.80 -2.46 -28.20
N PHE A 321 -3.74 -2.44 -27.41
CA PHE A 321 -3.26 -1.25 -26.69
C PHE A 321 -1.83 -0.93 -27.12
N THR A 322 -1.69 -0.17 -28.20
CA THR A 322 -0.38 0.24 -28.75
C THR A 322 0.36 1.22 -27.84
N ASN A 323 -0.36 2.00 -27.03
CA ASN A 323 0.23 2.87 -26.02
C ASN A 323 0.72 2.03 -24.82
N PRO A 324 2.03 2.02 -24.48
CA PRO A 324 2.58 1.20 -23.41
C PRO A 324 2.01 1.53 -22.04
N LEU A 325 1.62 2.78 -21.78
CA LEU A 325 1.03 3.20 -20.52
C LEU A 325 -0.37 2.57 -20.34
N VAL A 326 -1.19 2.60 -21.39
CA VAL A 326 -2.52 1.97 -21.36
C VAL A 326 -2.39 0.45 -21.26
N ASN A 327 -1.46 -0.16 -22.00
CA ASN A 327 -1.20 -1.58 -21.92
C ASN A 327 -0.78 -2.00 -20.51
N GLY A 328 0.20 -1.31 -19.92
CA GLY A 328 0.67 -1.56 -18.57
C GLY A 328 -0.43 -1.36 -17.52
N ALA A 329 -1.24 -0.32 -17.67
CA ALA A 329 -2.38 -0.05 -16.80
C ALA A 329 -3.41 -1.18 -16.84
N VAL A 330 -3.84 -1.58 -18.03
CA VAL A 330 -4.87 -2.64 -18.20
C VAL A 330 -4.34 -3.99 -17.73
N THR A 331 -3.13 -4.37 -18.18
CA THR A 331 -2.52 -5.66 -17.82
C THR A 331 -2.33 -5.79 -16.31
N THR A 332 -1.77 -4.76 -15.67
CA THR A 332 -1.55 -4.79 -14.23
C THR A 332 -2.87 -4.81 -13.45
N THR A 333 -3.85 -3.99 -13.84
CA THR A 333 -5.18 -3.94 -13.20
C THR A 333 -5.90 -5.29 -13.30
N VAL A 334 -5.87 -5.93 -14.48
CA VAL A 334 -6.52 -7.25 -14.68
C VAL A 334 -5.84 -8.32 -13.84
N LEU A 335 -4.50 -8.37 -13.84
CA LEU A 335 -3.76 -9.37 -13.08
C LEU A 335 -3.90 -9.15 -11.58
N ALA A 336 -3.92 -7.92 -11.09
CA ALA A 336 -4.22 -7.60 -9.70
C ALA A 336 -5.64 -8.05 -9.31
N GLY A 337 -6.60 -7.85 -10.20
CA GLY A 337 -7.98 -8.31 -10.01
C GLY A 337 -8.09 -9.84 -9.95
N VAL A 338 -7.43 -10.55 -10.85
CA VAL A 338 -7.45 -12.02 -10.91
C VAL A 338 -6.80 -12.64 -9.67
N THR A 339 -5.66 -12.10 -9.24
CA THR A 339 -4.92 -12.62 -8.08
C THR A 339 -5.52 -12.15 -6.74
N GLY A 340 -6.30 -11.07 -6.74
CA GLY A 340 -6.77 -10.41 -5.51
C GLY A 340 -5.62 -9.78 -4.71
N SER A 341 -4.54 -9.38 -5.39
CA SER A 341 -3.33 -8.85 -4.77
C SER A 341 -2.69 -7.79 -5.65
N ALA A 342 -2.53 -6.56 -5.14
CA ALA A 342 -1.86 -5.49 -5.86
C ALA A 342 -0.41 -5.85 -6.20
N SER A 343 0.37 -6.26 -5.21
CA SER A 343 1.78 -6.64 -5.38
C SER A 343 1.95 -7.89 -6.24
N GLY A 344 1.09 -8.89 -6.05
CA GLY A 344 1.11 -10.13 -6.83
C GLY A 344 0.79 -9.89 -8.30
N GLY A 345 -0.31 -9.22 -8.60
CA GLY A 345 -0.70 -8.93 -9.98
C GLY A 345 0.32 -8.07 -10.71
N MET A 346 0.86 -7.04 -10.05
CA MET A 346 1.92 -6.21 -10.61
C MET A 346 3.22 -7.02 -10.84
N SER A 347 3.60 -7.87 -9.90
CA SER A 347 4.79 -8.72 -10.03
C SER A 347 4.68 -9.65 -11.23
N ILE A 348 3.49 -10.22 -11.47
CA ILE A 348 3.22 -11.03 -12.66
C ILE A 348 3.34 -10.17 -13.93
N ALA A 349 2.69 -9.02 -13.97
CA ALA A 349 2.73 -8.12 -15.11
C ALA A 349 4.17 -7.71 -15.47
N LEU A 350 4.95 -7.26 -14.49
CA LEU A 350 6.31 -6.81 -14.69
C LEU A 350 7.28 -7.94 -15.01
N SER A 351 7.12 -9.11 -14.37
CA SER A 351 7.93 -10.30 -14.72
C SER A 351 7.78 -10.71 -16.19
N ALA A 352 6.58 -10.52 -16.72
CA ALA A 352 6.27 -10.94 -18.10
C ALA A 352 6.54 -9.85 -19.16
N MET A 353 6.33 -8.58 -18.81
CA MET A 353 6.20 -7.50 -19.80
C MET A 353 7.21 -6.34 -19.61
N ALA A 354 8.00 -6.31 -18.53
CA ALA A 354 8.85 -5.16 -18.22
C ALA A 354 9.85 -4.84 -19.36
N ASP A 355 10.44 -5.85 -19.98
CA ASP A 355 11.38 -5.65 -21.09
C ASP A 355 10.68 -5.00 -22.30
N GLN A 356 9.45 -5.43 -22.61
CA GLN A 356 8.64 -4.84 -23.67
C GLN A 356 8.23 -3.40 -23.33
N TYR A 357 7.86 -3.14 -22.08
CA TYR A 357 7.54 -1.79 -21.62
C TYR A 357 8.75 -0.87 -21.71
N ASN A 358 9.94 -1.31 -21.26
CA ASN A 358 11.17 -0.53 -21.34
C ASN A 358 11.53 -0.20 -22.80
N ALA A 359 11.43 -1.16 -23.70
CA ALA A 359 11.67 -0.94 -25.13
C ALA A 359 10.66 0.06 -25.73
N ALA A 360 9.37 -0.09 -25.41
CA ALA A 360 8.30 0.76 -25.93
C ALA A 360 8.38 2.20 -25.42
N ILE A 361 8.61 2.41 -24.12
CA ILE A 361 8.74 3.76 -23.54
C ILE A 361 9.99 4.47 -24.08
N LEU A 362 11.10 3.75 -24.25
CA LEU A 362 12.31 4.29 -24.85
C LEU A 362 12.05 4.75 -26.30
N ALA A 363 11.39 3.92 -27.11
CA ALA A 363 11.07 4.23 -28.51
C ALA A 363 10.11 5.44 -28.62
N MET A 364 9.26 5.66 -27.65
CA MET A 364 8.29 6.76 -27.63
C MET A 364 8.78 8.00 -26.83
N GLY A 365 9.98 7.97 -26.26
CA GLY A 365 10.52 9.06 -25.45
C GLY A 365 9.75 9.30 -24.15
N ILE A 366 9.09 8.26 -23.61
CA ILE A 366 8.35 8.34 -22.34
C ILE A 366 9.33 8.11 -21.18
N PRO A 367 9.39 9.00 -20.17
CA PRO A 367 10.23 8.79 -18.99
C PRO A 367 9.87 7.50 -18.23
N PRO A 368 10.84 6.69 -17.79
CA PRO A 368 10.60 5.46 -17.02
C PRO A 368 9.78 5.71 -15.74
N GLU A 369 9.93 6.90 -15.16
CA GLU A 369 9.19 7.34 -13.97
C GLU A 369 7.67 7.37 -14.22
N VAL A 370 7.25 7.72 -15.43
CA VAL A 370 5.82 7.73 -15.81
C VAL A 370 5.29 6.29 -15.81
N MET A 371 6.01 5.37 -16.46
CA MET A 371 5.59 3.96 -16.51
C MET A 371 5.56 3.35 -15.12
N HIS A 372 6.57 3.62 -14.28
CA HIS A 372 6.59 3.24 -12.87
C HIS A 372 5.29 3.66 -12.18
N ARG A 373 4.94 4.96 -12.24
CA ARG A 373 3.78 5.50 -11.54
C ARG A 373 2.47 4.90 -12.04
N ILE A 374 2.33 4.76 -13.35
CA ILE A 374 1.13 4.16 -13.95
C ILE A 374 0.95 2.71 -13.50
N VAL A 375 2.03 1.89 -13.52
CA VAL A 375 1.95 0.49 -13.10
C VAL A 375 1.71 0.38 -11.59
N ALA A 376 2.35 1.22 -10.77
CA ALA A 376 2.11 1.26 -9.34
C ALA A 376 0.63 1.55 -9.04
N MET A 377 0.06 2.61 -9.63
CA MET A 377 -1.36 2.96 -9.46
C MET A 377 -2.30 1.88 -9.99
N ALA A 378 -1.96 1.28 -11.14
CA ALA A 378 -2.75 0.21 -11.76
C ALA A 378 -2.80 -1.05 -10.90
N SER A 379 -1.76 -1.33 -10.13
CA SER A 379 -1.74 -2.47 -9.20
C SER A 379 -2.82 -2.37 -8.13
N GLY A 380 -3.09 -1.16 -7.66
CA GLY A 380 -4.19 -0.87 -6.75
C GLY A 380 -5.57 -0.83 -7.42
N GLY A 381 -5.68 -0.91 -8.75
CA GLY A 381 -6.94 -0.77 -9.47
C GLY A 381 -8.02 -1.76 -9.02
N MET A 382 -7.91 -2.99 -9.43
CA MET A 382 -8.89 -4.06 -9.14
C MET A 382 -8.42 -5.02 -8.03
N ASP A 383 -7.45 -4.65 -7.20
CA ASP A 383 -6.92 -5.50 -6.13
C ASP A 383 -7.93 -5.74 -5.00
N THR A 384 -8.85 -4.81 -4.76
CA THR A 384 -9.86 -4.88 -3.68
C THR A 384 -11.15 -5.58 -4.08
N LEU A 385 -11.08 -6.61 -4.94
CA LEU A 385 -12.21 -7.52 -5.23
C LEU A 385 -12.56 -8.38 -4.00
N PRO A 386 -13.75 -9.03 -3.97
CA PRO A 386 -14.24 -9.68 -2.74
C PRO A 386 -13.31 -10.76 -2.16
N HIS A 387 -12.49 -11.40 -2.98
CA HIS A 387 -11.57 -12.46 -2.59
C HIS A 387 -10.20 -11.94 -2.11
N ASN A 388 -9.96 -10.62 -2.14
CA ASN A 388 -8.72 -10.04 -1.62
C ASN A 388 -8.60 -10.24 -0.11
N GLY A 389 -7.41 -10.68 0.35
CA GLY A 389 -7.14 -10.96 1.76
C GLY A 389 -7.30 -9.74 2.68
N ALA A 390 -6.96 -8.54 2.20
CA ALA A 390 -7.11 -7.31 2.96
C ALA A 390 -8.59 -6.92 3.13
N VAL A 391 -9.41 -7.12 2.09
CA VAL A 391 -10.88 -6.90 2.16
C VAL A 391 -11.51 -7.88 3.14
N ILE A 392 -11.14 -9.16 3.08
CA ILE A 392 -11.63 -10.19 4.01
C ILE A 392 -11.25 -9.81 5.46
N THR A 393 -10.00 -9.40 5.70
CA THR A 393 -9.53 -8.97 7.01
C THR A 393 -10.28 -7.73 7.49
N LEU A 394 -10.45 -6.72 6.63
CA LEU A 394 -11.17 -5.50 6.96
C LEU A 394 -12.62 -5.78 7.39
N LEU A 395 -13.32 -6.65 6.66
CA LEU A 395 -14.68 -7.05 6.98
C LEU A 395 -14.75 -7.87 8.28
N ALA A 396 -13.81 -8.80 8.49
CA ALA A 396 -13.72 -9.58 9.72
C ALA A 396 -13.48 -8.70 10.96
N VAL A 397 -12.54 -7.74 10.88
CA VAL A 397 -12.23 -6.81 11.98
C VAL A 397 -13.42 -5.90 12.30
N THR A 398 -14.16 -5.46 11.28
CA THR A 398 -15.34 -4.61 11.47
C THR A 398 -16.60 -5.39 11.89
N GLY A 399 -16.55 -6.73 11.86
CA GLY A 399 -17.69 -7.59 12.13
C GLY A 399 -18.81 -7.45 11.07
N LEU A 400 -18.44 -7.15 9.83
CA LEU A 400 -19.38 -6.95 8.72
C LEU A 400 -19.16 -7.99 7.62
N THR A 401 -20.24 -8.30 6.90
CA THR A 401 -20.19 -9.19 5.74
C THR A 401 -20.04 -8.43 4.44
N HIS A 402 -19.61 -9.11 3.38
CA HIS A 402 -19.59 -8.56 2.01
C HIS A 402 -20.96 -7.97 1.62
N LYS A 403 -22.06 -8.67 1.92
CA LYS A 403 -23.40 -8.19 1.59
C LYS A 403 -23.75 -6.86 2.24
N GLN A 404 -23.25 -6.61 3.44
CA GLN A 404 -23.53 -5.39 4.20
C GLN A 404 -22.70 -4.20 3.75
N SER A 405 -21.42 -4.40 3.38
CA SER A 405 -20.47 -3.29 3.25
C SER A 405 -19.66 -3.26 1.94
N TYR A 406 -19.57 -4.36 1.20
CA TYR A 406 -18.67 -4.44 0.05
C TYR A 406 -19.01 -3.45 -1.07
N LYS A 407 -20.28 -3.05 -1.22
CA LYS A 407 -20.71 -2.10 -2.25
C LYS A 407 -19.88 -0.80 -2.21
N ASP A 408 -19.58 -0.28 -1.02
CA ASP A 408 -18.84 0.96 -0.86
C ASP A 408 -17.32 0.75 -1.10
N ILE A 409 -16.78 -0.42 -0.74
CA ILE A 409 -15.41 -0.82 -1.11
C ILE A 409 -15.28 -0.92 -2.63
N PHE A 410 -16.24 -1.56 -3.30
CA PHE A 410 -16.23 -1.71 -4.76
C PHE A 410 -16.30 -0.37 -5.49
N ALA A 411 -17.09 0.58 -5.00
CA ALA A 411 -17.11 1.94 -5.56
C ALA A 411 -15.74 2.61 -5.47
N ILE A 412 -15.02 2.46 -4.35
CA ILE A 412 -13.65 2.96 -4.19
C ILE A 412 -12.71 2.23 -5.17
N THR A 413 -12.87 0.93 -5.38
CA THR A 413 -12.13 0.14 -6.37
C THR A 413 -12.26 0.74 -7.77
N ILE A 414 -13.47 1.08 -8.20
CA ILE A 414 -13.72 1.70 -9.50
C ILE A 414 -13.07 3.10 -9.58
N ILE A 415 -13.20 3.91 -8.53
CA ILE A 415 -12.61 5.26 -8.48
C ILE A 415 -11.09 5.20 -8.66
N LYS A 416 -10.39 4.31 -7.93
CA LYS A 416 -8.93 4.21 -8.07
C LYS A 416 -8.51 3.60 -9.41
N THR A 417 -9.30 2.72 -10.01
CA THR A 417 -9.06 2.24 -11.37
C THR A 417 -9.16 3.37 -12.39
N ILE A 418 -10.16 4.24 -12.28
CA ILE A 418 -10.30 5.41 -13.16
C ILE A 418 -9.13 6.39 -12.98
N ALA A 419 -8.62 6.55 -11.76
CA ALA A 419 -7.51 7.46 -11.46
C ALA A 419 -6.25 7.17 -12.28
N VAL A 420 -6.00 5.90 -12.61
CA VAL A 420 -4.87 5.50 -13.47
C VAL A 420 -5.00 6.15 -14.85
N PHE A 421 -6.18 6.11 -15.44
CA PHE A 421 -6.43 6.69 -16.75
C PHE A 421 -6.43 8.23 -16.71
N VAL A 422 -6.83 8.82 -15.58
CA VAL A 422 -6.68 10.27 -15.34
C VAL A 422 -5.20 10.66 -15.34
N ALA A 423 -4.33 9.88 -14.69
CA ALA A 423 -2.89 10.11 -14.70
C ALA A 423 -2.29 9.93 -16.12
N ILE A 424 -2.71 8.90 -16.86
CA ILE A 424 -2.29 8.72 -18.27
C ILE A 424 -2.71 9.91 -19.12
N ALA A 425 -3.93 10.41 -18.96
CA ALA A 425 -4.42 11.58 -19.69
C ALA A 425 -3.64 12.85 -19.31
N ALA A 426 -3.33 13.05 -18.03
CA ALA A 426 -2.52 14.17 -17.56
C ALA A 426 -1.13 14.19 -18.19
N PHE A 427 -0.46 13.04 -18.26
CA PHE A 427 0.82 12.91 -18.98
C PHE A 427 0.66 13.14 -20.47
N THR A 428 -0.31 12.46 -21.10
CA THR A 428 -0.45 12.47 -22.57
C THR A 428 -0.81 13.85 -23.13
N TRP A 429 -1.65 14.62 -22.42
CA TRP A 429 -2.13 15.93 -22.89
C TRP A 429 -1.25 17.09 -22.42
N PHE A 430 -0.65 16.97 -21.24
CA PHE A 430 0.05 18.10 -20.61
C PHE A 430 1.54 17.84 -20.35
N GLY A 431 2.04 16.62 -20.63
CA GLY A 431 3.44 16.27 -20.34
C GLY A 431 3.82 16.28 -18.87
N ILE A 432 2.85 16.15 -17.96
CA ILE A 432 3.09 16.17 -16.50
C ILE A 432 3.77 14.88 -16.07
N VAL A 433 4.85 15.00 -15.28
CA VAL A 433 5.61 13.88 -14.73
C VAL A 433 5.66 13.90 -13.21
#